data_16d48b9295c8cf56f3ea466c2f1d4ef8
#
_entry.id   16d48b9295c8cf56f3ea466c2f1d4ef8
#
_cell.length_a   1.000
_cell.length_b   1.000
_cell.length_c   1.000
_cell.angle_alpha   90.00
_cell.angle_beta   90.00
_cell.angle_gamma   90.00
#
_symmetry.space_group_name_H-M   'P 1'
#
loop_
_entity.id
_entity.type
_entity.pdbx_description
1 polymer ?
#
loop_
_entity_poly.entity_id
_entity_poly.type
_entity_poly.pdbx_seq_one_letter_code
_entity_poly.pdbx_strand_id
1 'polypeptide(L)'
;MRSRIWTLVAGLLVVLGLVMSGLLLSRSLQLLTPGGQGGWNVCSTLLQSDCDAALQSSEAYRLGIPLAGWGVVYYSALGTLLVLGVVLREQIGAEVQAAAFALALIGGAISGWLVIRQAAGLSPWCPLCLAVHGINLMGILAIFRHQPATLRELGVRCRAGVTYFFGVTPATAVTTWKAVTLLVPALAAVAVYQWVLFEVSLRTRTVRAEESPAVVIRDYESQPERDIPVLDSDPRWGPDDAPVRLVVFSGFTCAGCRELSHELTYLQEHFRGKLQVVFKHFPLSSECNPHVAVNQHKRACAVAVLAESAHRQGQFWPVHRALFSLPRLDESRLQQLVRELQLDEVKLERDAQDPATWEKIRADCELGGRLGVKATPTVYLNNRLVTHLSSGGLDILIHHLLGEEGH
;
A
#
# COMPACT_ATOMS: atom_id res chain seq x y z
N MET A 1 42.04 13.38 -8.58
CA MET A 1 41.59 12.11 -7.95
C MET A 1 40.28 12.26 -7.14
N ARG A 2 40.18 13.19 -6.19
CA ARG A 2 38.96 13.39 -5.36
C ARG A 2 37.65 13.57 -6.17
N SER A 3 37.65 14.37 -7.23
CA SER A 3 36.43 14.64 -8.01
C SER A 3 35.89 13.40 -8.72
N ARG A 4 36.77 12.53 -9.25
CA ARG A 4 36.36 11.28 -9.93
C ARG A 4 35.68 10.28 -8.98
N ILE A 5 36.14 10.21 -7.72
CA ILE A 5 35.55 9.33 -6.70
C ILE A 5 34.11 9.76 -6.41
N TRP A 6 33.86 11.05 -6.23
CA TRP A 6 32.50 11.53 -5.95
C TRP A 6 31.54 11.38 -7.12
N THR A 7 32.03 11.50 -8.36
CA THR A 7 31.22 11.19 -9.57
C THR A 7 30.81 9.69 -9.58
N LEU A 8 31.76 8.79 -9.28
CA LEU A 8 31.47 7.36 -9.21
C LEU A 8 30.49 7.04 -8.09
N VAL A 9 30.65 7.66 -6.91
CA VAL A 9 29.74 7.52 -5.77
C VAL A 9 28.32 8.01 -6.15
N ALA A 10 28.20 9.18 -6.76
CA ALA A 10 26.93 9.70 -7.23
C ALA A 10 26.27 8.77 -8.26
N GLY A 11 27.04 8.27 -9.22
CA GLY A 11 26.55 7.30 -10.21
C GLY A 11 26.06 6.01 -9.57
N LEU A 12 26.80 5.45 -8.61
CA LEU A 12 26.41 4.26 -7.89
C LEU A 12 25.10 4.47 -7.10
N LEU A 13 24.98 5.61 -6.42
CA LEU A 13 23.76 5.94 -5.67
C LEU A 13 22.54 6.13 -6.58
N VAL A 14 22.73 6.69 -7.77
CA VAL A 14 21.65 6.79 -8.77
C VAL A 14 21.21 5.42 -9.25
N VAL A 15 22.15 4.52 -9.57
CA VAL A 15 21.83 3.14 -9.96
C VAL A 15 21.10 2.41 -8.82
N LEU A 16 21.57 2.55 -7.59
CA LEU A 16 20.92 1.94 -6.42
C LEU A 16 19.50 2.49 -6.23
N GLY A 17 19.32 3.80 -6.33
CA GLY A 17 18.00 4.45 -6.25
C GLY A 17 17.05 3.99 -7.35
N LEU A 18 17.54 3.82 -8.57
CA LEU A 18 16.78 3.30 -9.71
C LEU A 18 16.33 1.85 -9.46
N VAL A 19 17.24 0.99 -9.01
CA VAL A 19 16.93 -0.42 -8.68
C VAL A 19 15.88 -0.50 -7.57
N MET A 20 16.07 0.25 -6.48
CA MET A 20 15.14 0.24 -5.35
C MET A 20 13.76 0.78 -5.73
N SER A 21 13.71 1.86 -6.52
CA SER A 21 12.44 2.40 -7.04
C SER A 21 11.76 1.41 -8.00
N GLY A 22 12.53 0.70 -8.82
CA GLY A 22 12.04 -0.36 -9.71
C GLY A 22 11.43 -1.55 -8.94
N LEU A 23 12.09 -1.99 -7.86
CA LEU A 23 11.56 -3.05 -6.99
C LEU A 23 10.25 -2.63 -6.31
N LEU A 24 10.19 -1.42 -5.77
CA LEU A 24 8.97 -0.86 -5.17
C LEU A 24 7.85 -0.70 -6.22
N LEU A 25 8.18 -0.24 -7.42
CA LEU A 25 7.21 -0.15 -8.52
C LEU A 25 6.68 -1.53 -8.91
N SER A 26 7.58 -2.51 -9.09
CA SER A 26 7.18 -3.89 -9.38
C SER A 26 6.22 -4.45 -8.33
N ARG A 27 6.52 -4.19 -7.04
CA ARG A 27 5.62 -4.61 -5.95
C ARG A 27 4.29 -3.87 -5.98
N SER A 28 4.30 -2.54 -6.17
CA SER A 28 3.05 -1.75 -6.32
C SER A 28 2.17 -2.28 -7.45
N LEU A 29 2.79 -2.65 -8.59
CA LEU A 29 2.06 -3.21 -9.74
C LEU A 29 1.52 -4.63 -9.47
N GLN A 30 2.25 -5.46 -8.70
CA GLN A 30 1.76 -6.77 -8.27
C GLN A 30 0.54 -6.64 -7.36
N LEU A 31 0.54 -5.66 -6.45
CA LEU A 31 -0.58 -5.41 -5.54
C LEU A 31 -1.85 -4.93 -6.24
N LEU A 32 -1.74 -4.47 -7.50
CA LEU A 32 -2.90 -4.15 -8.35
C LEU A 32 -3.55 -5.39 -9.00
N THR A 33 -2.94 -6.58 -8.86
CA THR A 33 -3.47 -7.82 -9.45
C THR A 33 -4.12 -8.71 -8.38
N PRO A 34 -5.25 -9.36 -8.66
CA PRO A 34 -5.86 -10.34 -7.77
C PRO A 34 -4.85 -11.44 -7.41
N GLY A 35 -4.72 -11.75 -6.11
CA GLY A 35 -3.74 -12.72 -5.62
C GLY A 35 -2.29 -12.21 -5.52
N GLY A 36 -1.99 -10.98 -5.90
CA GLY A 36 -0.65 -10.38 -5.84
C GLY A 36 -0.07 -10.23 -4.41
N GLN A 37 -0.87 -10.44 -3.38
CA GLN A 37 -0.42 -10.41 -1.98
C GLN A 37 0.52 -11.58 -1.60
N GLY A 38 0.51 -12.69 -2.34
CA GLY A 38 1.31 -13.89 -2.08
C GLY A 38 2.72 -13.89 -2.70
N GLY A 39 3.14 -12.83 -3.42
CA GLY A 39 4.45 -12.74 -4.07
C GLY A 39 5.60 -12.51 -3.08
N TRP A 40 6.86 -12.74 -3.56
CA TRP A 40 8.07 -12.48 -2.78
C TRP A 40 8.13 -11.00 -2.37
N ASN A 41 8.17 -10.76 -1.06
CA ASN A 41 8.17 -9.43 -0.47
C ASN A 41 9.42 -9.23 0.37
N VAL A 42 10.34 -8.40 -0.13
CA VAL A 42 11.59 -8.04 0.56
C VAL A 42 11.33 -7.46 1.94
N CYS A 43 10.26 -6.69 2.11
CA CYS A 43 9.92 -6.05 3.38
C CYS A 43 9.51 -7.08 4.44
N SER A 44 8.63 -8.02 4.11
CA SER A 44 8.19 -9.05 5.06
C SER A 44 9.29 -10.07 5.34
N THR A 45 10.10 -10.42 4.32
CA THR A 45 11.11 -11.47 4.41
C THR A 45 12.38 -10.99 5.12
N LEU A 46 12.88 -9.79 4.83
CA LEU A 46 14.13 -9.28 5.36
C LEU A 46 13.97 -8.23 6.47
N LEU A 47 12.91 -7.42 6.42
CA LEU A 47 12.74 -6.28 7.31
C LEU A 47 11.62 -6.47 8.33
N GLN A 48 10.90 -7.60 8.28
CA GLN A 48 9.77 -7.92 9.16
C GLN A 48 8.75 -6.75 9.28
N SER A 49 8.52 -6.05 8.16
CA SER A 49 7.67 -4.86 8.07
C SER A 49 6.66 -4.99 6.95
N ASP A 50 5.53 -4.30 7.09
CA ASP A 50 4.46 -4.28 6.11
C ASP A 50 4.60 -3.07 5.19
N CYS A 51 5.44 -3.19 4.14
CA CYS A 51 5.54 -2.17 3.11
C CYS A 51 4.30 -2.14 2.19
N ASP A 52 3.54 -3.23 2.12
CA ASP A 52 2.40 -3.34 1.22
C ASP A 52 1.29 -2.37 1.63
N ALA A 53 1.06 -2.20 2.94
CA ALA A 53 0.14 -1.18 3.45
C ALA A 53 0.53 0.25 3.03
N ALA A 54 1.84 0.55 2.99
CA ALA A 54 2.31 1.85 2.53
C ALA A 54 2.13 2.02 1.02
N LEU A 55 2.37 0.96 0.24
CA LEU A 55 2.25 0.98 -1.22
C LEU A 55 0.79 1.02 -1.72
N GLN A 56 -0.15 0.52 -0.92
CA GLN A 56 -1.59 0.54 -1.20
C GLN A 56 -2.28 1.82 -0.70
N SER A 57 -1.61 2.62 0.14
CA SER A 57 -2.20 3.85 0.66
C SER A 57 -2.52 4.86 -0.47
N SER A 58 -3.56 5.67 -0.29
CA SER A 58 -3.90 6.76 -1.23
C SER A 58 -2.77 7.77 -1.42
N GLU A 59 -1.86 7.85 -0.43
CA GLU A 59 -0.67 8.68 -0.46
C GLU A 59 0.43 8.14 -1.40
N ALA A 60 0.41 6.83 -1.66
CA ALA A 60 1.40 6.17 -2.53
C ALA A 60 1.18 6.47 -4.02
N TYR A 61 0.10 7.16 -4.39
CA TYR A 61 -0.23 7.49 -5.77
C TYR A 61 -0.30 8.99 -5.98
N ARG A 62 0.23 9.45 -7.11
CA ARG A 62 0.08 10.83 -7.59
C ARG A 62 -0.18 10.80 -9.10
N LEU A 63 -1.24 11.49 -9.52
CA LEU A 63 -1.70 11.50 -10.92
C LEU A 63 -1.93 10.09 -11.48
N GLY A 64 -2.43 9.16 -10.66
CA GLY A 64 -2.70 7.77 -11.07
C GLY A 64 -1.47 6.86 -11.16
N ILE A 65 -0.28 7.36 -10.80
CA ILE A 65 0.99 6.61 -10.87
C ILE A 65 1.52 6.38 -9.47
N PRO A 66 2.01 5.16 -9.15
CA PRO A 66 2.71 4.90 -7.90
C PRO A 66 3.91 5.84 -7.72
N LEU A 67 4.14 6.35 -6.50
CA LEU A 67 5.30 7.21 -6.18
C LEU A 67 6.63 6.54 -6.54
N ALA A 68 6.71 5.22 -6.46
CA ALA A 68 7.86 4.44 -6.92
C ALA A 68 8.12 4.61 -8.43
N GLY A 69 7.08 4.75 -9.25
CA GLY A 69 7.20 5.06 -10.69
C GLY A 69 7.81 6.44 -10.93
N TRP A 70 7.40 7.45 -10.16
CA TRP A 70 8.04 8.77 -10.17
C TRP A 70 9.51 8.71 -9.74
N GLY A 71 9.85 7.83 -8.80
CA GLY A 71 11.23 7.54 -8.42
C GLY A 71 12.06 7.01 -9.59
N VAL A 72 11.52 6.07 -10.38
CA VAL A 72 12.18 5.54 -11.59
C VAL A 72 12.44 6.66 -12.60
N VAL A 73 11.44 7.51 -12.87
CA VAL A 73 11.58 8.67 -13.78
C VAL A 73 12.67 9.63 -13.28
N TYR A 74 12.64 9.96 -12.00
CA TYR A 74 13.60 10.85 -11.34
C TYR A 74 15.04 10.34 -11.45
N TYR A 75 15.31 9.10 -11.05
CA TYR A 75 16.66 8.54 -11.09
C TYR A 75 17.16 8.31 -12.52
N SER A 76 16.27 8.01 -13.46
CA SER A 76 16.62 7.93 -14.89
C SER A 76 17.06 9.28 -15.43
N ALA A 77 16.33 10.34 -15.14
CA ALA A 77 16.67 11.70 -15.55
C ALA A 77 17.98 12.17 -14.91
N LEU A 78 18.15 11.95 -13.60
CA LEU A 78 19.36 12.32 -12.88
C LEU A 78 20.59 11.55 -13.41
N GLY A 79 20.46 10.25 -13.65
CA GLY A 79 21.51 9.42 -14.23
C GLY A 79 21.93 9.90 -15.61
N THR A 80 20.97 10.23 -16.47
CA THR A 80 21.23 10.78 -17.80
C THR A 80 22.01 12.11 -17.72
N LEU A 81 21.60 13.02 -16.83
CA LEU A 81 22.32 14.28 -16.62
C LEU A 81 23.75 14.04 -16.11
N LEU A 82 23.97 13.10 -15.19
CA LEU A 82 25.31 12.77 -14.71
C LEU A 82 26.21 12.22 -15.82
N VAL A 83 25.69 11.32 -16.65
CA VAL A 83 26.42 10.76 -17.81
C VAL A 83 26.75 11.86 -18.80
N LEU A 84 25.76 12.69 -19.17
CA LEU A 84 26.00 13.81 -20.08
C LEU A 84 27.01 14.82 -19.53
N GLY A 85 26.98 15.10 -18.21
CA GLY A 85 27.93 15.98 -17.55
C GLY A 85 29.37 15.44 -17.58
N VAL A 86 29.54 14.12 -17.70
CA VAL A 86 30.86 13.50 -17.91
C VAL A 86 31.28 13.51 -19.37
N VAL A 87 30.38 13.11 -20.28
CA VAL A 87 30.64 12.99 -21.71
C VAL A 87 30.89 14.36 -22.37
N LEU A 88 30.07 15.35 -22.00
CA LEU A 88 30.12 16.71 -22.56
C LEU A 88 30.90 17.70 -21.68
N ARG A 89 31.83 17.19 -20.87
CA ARG A 89 32.53 17.95 -19.83
C ARG A 89 33.21 19.23 -20.36
N GLU A 90 33.79 19.17 -21.56
CA GLU A 90 34.55 20.28 -22.13
C GLU A 90 33.66 21.37 -22.77
N GLN A 91 32.44 21.00 -23.20
CA GLN A 91 31.54 21.91 -23.90
C GLN A 91 30.56 22.62 -22.94
N ILE A 92 29.83 21.82 -22.13
CA ILE A 92 28.70 22.29 -21.30
C ILE A 92 28.62 21.55 -19.96
N GLY A 93 29.72 20.92 -19.53
CA GLY A 93 29.68 20.06 -18.35
C GLY A 93 29.27 20.77 -17.05
N ALA A 94 29.59 22.06 -16.94
CA ALA A 94 29.24 22.86 -15.76
C ALA A 94 27.73 23.13 -15.66
N GLU A 95 27.07 23.41 -16.78
CA GLU A 95 25.64 23.68 -16.88
C GLU A 95 24.83 22.42 -16.65
N VAL A 96 25.25 21.29 -17.24
CA VAL A 96 24.62 19.99 -17.03
C VAL A 96 24.74 19.53 -15.58
N GLN A 97 25.89 19.75 -14.95
CA GLN A 97 26.08 19.45 -13.54
C GLN A 97 25.22 20.34 -12.64
N ALA A 98 25.05 21.62 -12.99
CA ALA A 98 24.14 22.51 -12.27
C ALA A 98 22.67 22.04 -12.39
N ALA A 99 22.26 21.60 -13.59
CA ALA A 99 20.94 21.03 -13.81
C ALA A 99 20.72 19.72 -13.00
N ALA A 100 21.72 18.83 -12.97
CA ALA A 100 21.68 17.61 -12.17
C ALA A 100 21.55 17.93 -10.68
N PHE A 101 22.27 18.94 -10.19
CA PHE A 101 22.19 19.38 -8.82
C PHE A 101 20.82 20.00 -8.47
N ALA A 102 20.29 20.85 -9.35
CA ALA A 102 18.95 21.43 -9.17
C ALA A 102 17.87 20.34 -9.10
N LEU A 103 17.94 19.35 -10.00
CA LEU A 103 17.03 18.20 -9.98
C LEU A 103 17.17 17.40 -8.68
N ALA A 104 18.41 17.18 -8.22
CA ALA A 104 18.67 16.48 -6.97
C ALA A 104 18.10 17.24 -5.75
N LEU A 105 18.19 18.57 -5.70
CA LEU A 105 17.59 19.39 -4.66
C LEU A 105 16.05 19.28 -4.63
N ILE A 106 15.41 19.30 -5.81
CA ILE A 106 13.96 19.12 -5.92
C ILE A 106 13.57 17.72 -5.38
N GLY A 107 14.27 16.67 -5.79
CA GLY A 107 14.07 15.33 -5.28
C GLY A 107 14.29 15.23 -3.77
N GLY A 108 15.29 15.96 -3.24
CA GLY A 108 15.56 16.05 -1.81
C GLY A 108 14.42 16.71 -1.01
N ALA A 109 13.86 17.79 -1.53
CA ALA A 109 12.72 18.48 -0.91
C ALA A 109 11.49 17.56 -0.85
N ILE A 110 11.19 16.85 -1.95
CA ILE A 110 10.10 15.86 -2.00
C ILE A 110 10.37 14.71 -1.03
N SER A 111 11.61 14.18 -1.00
CA SER A 111 12.01 13.13 -0.06
C SER A 111 11.86 13.57 1.39
N GLY A 112 12.29 14.77 1.73
CA GLY A 112 12.15 15.35 3.07
C GLY A 112 10.68 15.46 3.49
N TRP A 113 9.82 15.94 2.60
CA TRP A 113 8.38 16.03 2.83
C TRP A 113 7.75 14.64 3.08
N LEU A 114 8.11 13.63 2.26
CA LEU A 114 7.59 12.27 2.43
C LEU A 114 8.07 11.62 3.74
N VAL A 115 9.34 11.83 4.13
CA VAL A 115 9.87 11.34 5.42
C VAL A 115 9.14 12.00 6.60
N ILE A 116 8.88 13.31 6.54
CA ILE A 116 8.12 14.03 7.57
C ILE A 116 6.71 13.44 7.70
N ARG A 117 6.04 13.16 6.60
CA ARG A 117 4.70 12.56 6.62
C ARG A 117 4.70 11.17 7.27
N GLN A 118 5.68 10.32 6.96
CA GLN A 118 5.82 9.02 7.62
C GLN A 118 6.13 9.19 9.11
N ALA A 119 7.02 10.09 9.48
CA ALA A 119 7.38 10.36 10.88
C ALA A 119 6.20 10.93 11.69
N ALA A 120 5.35 11.76 11.06
CA ALA A 120 4.13 12.30 11.67
C ALA A 120 2.99 11.26 11.78
N GLY A 121 3.18 10.04 11.29
CA GLY A 121 2.15 8.98 11.31
C GLY A 121 1.00 9.21 10.33
N LEU A 122 1.18 10.11 9.36
CA LEU A 122 0.20 10.41 8.31
C LEU A 122 0.22 9.39 7.17
N SER A 123 1.24 8.52 7.11
CA SER A 123 1.34 7.40 6.19
C SER A 123 2.00 6.19 6.89
N PRO A 124 1.71 4.95 6.43
CA PRO A 124 2.33 3.74 7.00
C PRO A 124 3.85 3.73 6.88
N TRP A 125 4.55 3.12 7.85
CA TRP A 125 6.00 2.97 7.83
C TRP A 125 6.45 2.00 6.74
N CYS A 126 7.33 2.47 5.85
CA CYS A 126 7.93 1.67 4.80
C CYS A 126 9.47 1.83 4.84
N PRO A 127 10.21 0.86 5.41
CA PRO A 127 11.66 0.93 5.50
C PRO A 127 12.36 1.06 4.14
N LEU A 128 11.86 0.39 3.10
CA LEU A 128 12.40 0.51 1.74
C LEU A 128 12.18 1.91 1.16
N CYS A 129 11.02 2.53 1.41
CA CYS A 129 10.75 3.89 0.99
C CYS A 129 11.74 4.86 1.68
N LEU A 130 11.99 4.67 2.98
CA LEU A 130 12.98 5.44 3.72
C LEU A 130 14.41 5.24 3.21
N ALA A 131 14.77 4.01 2.79
CA ALA A 131 16.06 3.73 2.17
C ALA A 131 16.24 4.51 0.86
N VAL A 132 15.21 4.59 0.01
CA VAL A 132 15.24 5.40 -1.23
C VAL A 132 15.45 6.88 -0.90
N HIS A 133 14.78 7.41 0.13
CA HIS A 133 14.99 8.80 0.58
C HIS A 133 16.39 9.04 1.12
N GLY A 134 16.95 8.08 1.87
CA GLY A 134 18.34 8.11 2.34
C GLY A 134 19.35 8.10 1.20
N ILE A 135 19.15 7.26 0.18
CA ILE A 135 19.96 7.21 -1.04
C ILE A 135 19.93 8.56 -1.75
N ASN A 136 18.76 9.19 -1.87
CA ASN A 136 18.63 10.49 -2.49
C ASN A 136 19.42 11.57 -1.74
N LEU A 137 19.33 11.62 -0.41
CA LEU A 137 20.08 12.56 0.42
C LEU A 137 21.60 12.35 0.28
N MET A 138 22.06 11.10 0.29
CA MET A 138 23.48 10.78 0.06
C MET A 138 23.92 11.18 -1.36
N GLY A 139 23.04 11.00 -2.36
CA GLY A 139 23.27 11.45 -3.73
C GLY A 139 23.49 12.95 -3.85
N ILE A 140 22.64 13.74 -3.16
CA ILE A 140 22.80 15.20 -3.08
C ILE A 140 24.16 15.58 -2.48
N LEU A 141 24.54 14.94 -1.37
CA LEU A 141 25.84 15.17 -0.74
C LEU A 141 27.02 14.81 -1.66
N ALA A 142 26.92 13.69 -2.39
CA ALA A 142 27.95 13.27 -3.33
C ALA A 142 28.09 14.27 -4.49
N ILE A 143 26.97 14.73 -5.07
CA ILE A 143 26.97 15.74 -6.13
C ILE A 143 27.52 17.07 -5.60
N PHE A 144 27.14 17.49 -4.40
CA PHE A 144 27.67 18.71 -3.76
C PHE A 144 29.17 18.64 -3.52
N ARG A 145 29.68 17.49 -3.03
CA ARG A 145 31.11 17.27 -2.79
C ARG A 145 31.94 17.20 -4.07
N HIS A 146 31.30 16.84 -5.18
CA HIS A 146 31.93 16.87 -6.50
C HIS A 146 32.15 18.30 -7.02
N GLN A 147 31.29 19.25 -6.64
CA GLN A 147 31.39 20.66 -7.02
C GLN A 147 32.00 21.47 -5.89
N PRO A 148 33.29 21.85 -5.96
CA PRO A 148 33.93 22.68 -4.94
C PRO A 148 33.52 24.16 -5.11
N ALA A 149 32.22 24.44 -5.03
CA ALA A 149 31.67 25.78 -5.15
C ALA A 149 30.97 26.17 -3.85
N THR A 150 31.08 27.41 -3.46
CA THR A 150 30.29 27.97 -2.36
C THR A 150 28.82 27.98 -2.76
N LEU A 151 27.88 27.93 -1.78
CA LEU A 151 26.43 28.03 -2.03
C LEU A 151 26.08 29.26 -2.88
N ARG A 152 26.84 30.35 -2.76
CA ARG A 152 26.69 31.57 -3.54
C ARG A 152 27.08 31.35 -5.00
N GLU A 153 28.20 30.68 -5.28
CA GLU A 153 28.64 30.32 -6.62
C GLU A 153 27.70 29.32 -7.27
N LEU A 154 27.15 28.39 -6.48
CA LEU A 154 26.14 27.45 -6.94
C LEU A 154 24.85 28.18 -7.37
N GLY A 155 24.39 29.15 -6.57
CA GLY A 155 23.25 29.99 -6.91
C GLY A 155 23.49 30.79 -8.21
N VAL A 156 24.70 31.32 -8.39
CA VAL A 156 25.08 32.02 -9.63
C VAL A 156 25.11 31.05 -10.82
N ARG A 157 25.63 29.83 -10.67
CA ARG A 157 25.67 28.81 -11.73
C ARG A 157 24.28 28.27 -12.07
N CYS A 158 23.42 28.04 -11.06
CA CYS A 158 22.01 27.68 -11.32
C CYS A 158 21.29 28.79 -12.07
N ARG A 159 21.51 30.06 -11.69
CA ARG A 159 20.94 31.21 -12.41
C ARG A 159 21.52 31.33 -13.82
N ALA A 160 22.83 31.13 -14.00
CA ALA A 160 23.46 31.07 -15.30
C ALA A 160 22.97 29.89 -16.13
N GLY A 161 22.74 28.72 -15.52
CA GLY A 161 22.13 27.56 -16.19
C GLY A 161 20.70 27.86 -16.65
N VAL A 162 19.87 28.47 -15.81
CA VAL A 162 18.51 28.89 -16.18
C VAL A 162 18.55 29.92 -17.33
N THR A 163 19.39 30.95 -17.21
CA THR A 163 19.55 31.94 -18.30
C THR A 163 20.16 31.31 -19.55
N TYR A 164 21.05 30.34 -19.44
CA TYR A 164 21.60 29.60 -20.55
C TYR A 164 20.53 28.79 -21.28
N PHE A 165 19.65 28.10 -20.56
CA PHE A 165 18.58 27.26 -21.14
C PHE A 165 17.41 28.09 -21.69
N PHE A 166 17.02 29.18 -21.02
CA PHE A 166 15.89 30.03 -21.41
C PHE A 166 16.29 31.36 -22.05
N GLY A 167 17.56 31.72 -22.00
CA GLY A 167 18.08 32.97 -22.59
C GLY A 167 18.25 32.91 -24.09
N VAL A 168 17.92 34.00 -24.76
CA VAL A 168 18.13 34.20 -26.17
C VAL A 168 19.61 34.55 -26.39
N THR A 169 20.44 33.56 -26.74
CA THR A 169 21.81 33.78 -27.21
C THR A 169 21.89 33.51 -28.72
N PRO A 170 22.73 34.25 -29.49
CA PRO A 170 22.79 34.09 -30.94
C PRO A 170 23.16 32.67 -31.37
N ALA A 171 22.57 32.25 -32.50
CA ALA A 171 22.66 30.91 -33.06
C ALA A 171 24.09 30.55 -33.48
N THR A 172 24.77 29.80 -32.64
CA THR A 172 26.06 29.18 -32.91
C THR A 172 26.00 27.68 -32.58
N ALA A 173 27.03 26.90 -32.80
CA ALA A 173 27.14 25.47 -32.46
C ALA A 173 26.71 25.14 -31.03
N VAL A 174 26.75 26.09 -30.10
CA VAL A 174 26.25 26.04 -28.73
C VAL A 174 24.75 25.72 -28.64
N THR A 175 23.95 26.17 -29.64
CA THR A 175 22.47 25.93 -29.65
C THR A 175 22.13 24.46 -29.83
N THR A 176 22.94 23.73 -30.62
CA THR A 176 22.73 22.29 -30.86
C THR A 176 22.98 21.47 -29.61
N TRP A 177 24.03 21.79 -28.84
CA TRP A 177 24.36 21.10 -27.60
C TRP A 177 23.37 21.41 -26.48
N LYS A 178 22.84 22.65 -26.41
CA LYS A 178 21.74 22.99 -25.50
C LYS A 178 20.51 22.13 -25.76
N ALA A 179 20.15 21.98 -27.02
CA ALA A 179 19.01 21.13 -27.42
C ALA A 179 19.25 19.67 -27.02
N VAL A 180 20.44 19.12 -27.23
CA VAL A 180 20.79 17.74 -26.88
C VAL A 180 20.71 17.52 -25.36
N THR A 181 21.25 18.41 -24.54
CA THR A 181 21.27 18.26 -23.08
C THR A 181 19.90 18.40 -22.42
N LEU A 182 18.97 19.10 -23.03
CA LEU A 182 17.58 19.17 -22.61
C LEU A 182 16.75 18.04 -23.20
N LEU A 183 16.92 17.79 -24.50
CA LEU A 183 16.05 16.87 -25.23
C LEU A 183 16.30 15.42 -24.82
N VAL A 184 17.55 14.99 -24.64
CA VAL A 184 17.85 13.59 -24.28
C VAL A 184 17.30 13.20 -22.92
N PRO A 185 17.55 13.96 -21.81
CA PRO A 185 16.94 13.62 -20.54
C PRO A 185 15.40 13.74 -20.54
N ALA A 186 14.88 14.74 -21.27
CA ALA A 186 13.43 14.91 -21.40
C ALA A 186 12.80 13.73 -22.16
N LEU A 187 13.38 13.31 -23.28
CA LEU A 187 12.91 12.15 -24.04
C LEU A 187 13.05 10.85 -23.22
N ALA A 188 14.16 10.68 -22.50
CA ALA A 188 14.34 9.53 -21.60
C ALA A 188 13.28 9.52 -20.50
N ALA A 189 13.03 10.66 -19.85
CA ALA A 189 12.00 10.78 -18.83
C ALA A 189 10.59 10.53 -19.40
N VAL A 190 10.29 11.06 -20.58
CA VAL A 190 9.01 10.82 -21.28
C VAL A 190 8.88 9.34 -21.65
N ALA A 191 9.92 8.70 -22.17
CA ALA A 191 9.89 7.28 -22.54
C ALA A 191 9.63 6.39 -21.31
N VAL A 192 10.33 6.66 -20.20
CA VAL A 192 10.12 5.92 -18.93
C VAL A 192 8.71 6.20 -18.38
N TYR A 193 8.24 7.44 -18.42
CA TYR A 193 6.89 7.81 -18.01
C TYR A 193 5.83 7.08 -18.83
N GLN A 194 5.97 7.06 -20.17
CA GLN A 194 5.06 6.36 -21.08
C GLN A 194 5.07 4.84 -20.82
N TRP A 195 6.25 4.27 -20.57
CA TRP A 195 6.36 2.86 -20.22
C TRP A 195 5.64 2.55 -18.91
N VAL A 196 5.81 3.37 -17.86
CA VAL A 196 5.12 3.20 -16.57
C VAL A 196 3.62 3.34 -16.75
N LEU A 197 3.14 4.34 -17.51
CA LEU A 197 1.72 4.50 -17.80
C LEU A 197 1.15 3.31 -18.57
N PHE A 198 1.88 2.81 -19.55
CA PHE A 198 1.48 1.64 -20.33
C PHE A 198 1.36 0.40 -19.44
N GLU A 199 2.36 0.14 -18.58
CA GLU A 199 2.36 -0.99 -17.65
C GLU A 199 1.19 -0.89 -16.65
N VAL A 200 0.97 0.28 -16.05
CA VAL A 200 -0.17 0.53 -15.16
C VAL A 200 -1.51 0.32 -15.91
N SER A 201 -1.60 0.86 -17.13
CA SER A 201 -2.81 0.74 -17.96
C SER A 201 -3.12 -0.71 -18.34
N LEU A 202 -2.09 -1.50 -18.69
CA LEU A 202 -2.26 -2.94 -18.98
C LEU A 202 -2.80 -3.67 -17.76
N ARG A 203 -2.19 -3.46 -16.58
CA ARG A 203 -2.60 -4.15 -15.35
C ARG A 203 -3.99 -3.75 -14.88
N THR A 204 -4.33 -2.47 -14.99
CA THR A 204 -5.70 -2.02 -14.65
C THR A 204 -6.75 -2.53 -15.63
N ARG A 205 -6.39 -2.76 -16.91
CA ARG A 205 -7.30 -3.39 -17.87
C ARG A 205 -7.52 -4.87 -17.59
N THR A 206 -6.47 -5.60 -17.21
CA THR A 206 -6.60 -7.01 -16.82
C THR A 206 -7.47 -7.16 -15.57
N VAL A 207 -7.24 -6.33 -14.54
CA VAL A 207 -8.06 -6.30 -13.33
C VAL A 207 -9.55 -6.03 -13.68
N ARG A 208 -9.84 -5.01 -14.51
CA ARG A 208 -11.22 -4.72 -14.91
C ARG A 208 -11.86 -5.85 -15.74
N ALA A 209 -11.07 -6.55 -16.54
CA ALA A 209 -11.60 -7.70 -17.31
C ALA A 209 -11.91 -8.89 -16.38
N GLU A 210 -11.08 -9.12 -15.36
CA GLU A 210 -11.32 -10.14 -14.33
C GLU A 210 -12.48 -9.77 -13.40
N GLU A 211 -12.80 -8.49 -13.26
CA GLU A 211 -13.93 -7.96 -12.48
C GLU A 211 -15.22 -7.80 -13.31
N SER A 212 -15.26 -8.28 -14.55
CA SER A 212 -16.52 -8.26 -15.29
C SER A 212 -17.56 -9.13 -14.58
N PRO A 213 -18.84 -8.70 -14.47
CA PRO A 213 -19.88 -9.44 -13.75
C PRO A 213 -19.95 -10.91 -14.15
N ALA A 214 -19.83 -11.19 -15.44
CA ALA A 214 -19.87 -12.56 -15.97
C ALA A 214 -18.71 -13.44 -15.48
N VAL A 215 -17.50 -12.88 -15.31
CA VAL A 215 -16.32 -13.59 -14.78
C VAL A 215 -16.49 -13.82 -13.28
N VAL A 216 -16.86 -12.78 -12.53
CA VAL A 216 -17.08 -12.85 -11.08
C VAL A 216 -18.12 -13.90 -10.74
N ILE A 217 -19.26 -13.90 -11.43
CA ILE A 217 -20.35 -14.87 -11.22
C ILE A 217 -19.89 -16.29 -11.58
N ARG A 218 -19.29 -16.48 -12.76
CA ARG A 218 -18.80 -17.79 -13.19
C ARG A 218 -17.79 -18.38 -12.21
N ASP A 219 -16.83 -17.57 -11.78
CA ASP A 219 -15.79 -18.02 -10.87
C ASP A 219 -16.36 -18.35 -9.49
N TYR A 220 -17.33 -17.60 -9.01
CA TYR A 220 -18.07 -17.88 -7.78
C TYR A 220 -18.89 -19.20 -7.91
N GLU A 221 -19.64 -19.37 -9.00
CA GLU A 221 -20.46 -20.59 -9.22
C GLU A 221 -19.59 -21.84 -9.36
N SER A 222 -18.36 -21.70 -9.85
CA SER A 222 -17.38 -22.79 -9.95
C SER A 222 -16.85 -23.27 -8.59
N GLN A 223 -16.98 -22.45 -7.53
CA GLN A 223 -16.50 -22.81 -6.19
C GLN A 223 -17.41 -23.89 -5.57
N PRO A 224 -16.81 -24.89 -4.92
CA PRO A 224 -17.60 -25.88 -4.21
C PRO A 224 -18.31 -25.28 -3.00
N GLU A 225 -19.51 -25.76 -2.72
CA GLU A 225 -20.16 -25.45 -1.45
C GLU A 225 -19.40 -26.06 -0.27
N ARG A 226 -19.31 -25.29 0.80
CA ARG A 226 -18.67 -25.70 2.06
C ARG A 226 -19.70 -25.70 3.17
N ASP A 227 -19.61 -26.66 4.06
CA ASP A 227 -20.41 -26.63 5.29
C ASP A 227 -19.78 -25.64 6.27
N ILE A 228 -20.46 -24.51 6.48
CA ILE A 228 -19.98 -23.43 7.35
C ILE A 228 -21.03 -23.21 8.44
N PRO A 229 -20.86 -23.83 9.62
CA PRO A 229 -21.81 -23.70 10.70
C PRO A 229 -21.84 -22.25 11.23
N VAL A 230 -23.04 -21.70 11.32
CA VAL A 230 -23.32 -20.44 11.99
C VAL A 230 -23.96 -20.75 13.34
N LEU A 231 -23.30 -20.32 14.41
CA LEU A 231 -23.70 -20.58 15.78
C LEU A 231 -24.41 -19.36 16.35
N ASP A 232 -25.25 -19.56 17.35
CA ASP A 232 -25.91 -18.46 18.09
C ASP A 232 -24.90 -17.52 18.77
N SER A 233 -23.72 -18.03 19.07
CA SER A 233 -22.60 -17.27 19.62
C SER A 233 -21.82 -16.46 18.58
N ASP A 234 -22.14 -16.55 17.28
CA ASP A 234 -21.44 -15.75 16.27
C ASP A 234 -21.95 -14.31 16.25
N PRO A 235 -21.08 -13.32 16.13
CA PRO A 235 -21.50 -11.96 15.84
C PRO A 235 -22.21 -11.88 14.50
N ARG A 236 -23.49 -11.54 14.53
CA ARG A 236 -24.36 -11.47 13.35
C ARG A 236 -24.93 -10.07 13.17
N TRP A 237 -25.11 -9.69 11.93
CA TRP A 237 -25.86 -8.50 11.52
C TRP A 237 -26.84 -8.88 10.42
N GLY A 238 -28.04 -8.36 10.48
CA GLY A 238 -29.13 -8.70 9.55
C GLY A 238 -30.00 -9.84 10.05
N PRO A 239 -31.13 -10.11 9.36
CA PRO A 239 -32.08 -11.13 9.79
C PRO A 239 -31.53 -12.54 9.56
N ASP A 240 -31.98 -13.49 10.38
CA ASP A 240 -31.52 -14.88 10.30
C ASP A 240 -32.08 -15.61 9.05
N ASP A 241 -33.20 -15.15 8.53
CA ASP A 241 -33.86 -15.65 7.31
C ASP A 241 -33.47 -14.87 6.04
N ALA A 242 -32.41 -14.06 6.09
CA ALA A 242 -31.91 -13.34 4.91
C ALA A 242 -31.57 -14.32 3.79
N PRO A 243 -32.01 -14.03 2.53
CA PRO A 243 -31.73 -14.89 1.37
C PRO A 243 -30.25 -14.99 1.04
N VAL A 244 -29.44 -13.99 1.45
CA VAL A 244 -28.00 -13.98 1.23
C VAL A 244 -27.28 -13.92 2.57
N ARG A 245 -26.36 -14.87 2.77
CA ARG A 245 -25.50 -14.94 3.97
C ARG A 245 -24.06 -14.79 3.60
N LEU A 246 -23.39 -13.81 4.20
CA LEU A 246 -21.97 -13.54 4.06
C LEU A 246 -21.26 -13.95 5.37
N VAL A 247 -20.34 -14.90 5.27
CA VAL A 247 -19.47 -15.31 6.39
C VAL A 247 -18.08 -14.80 6.12
N VAL A 248 -17.51 -13.99 7.04
CA VAL A 248 -16.19 -13.42 6.90
C VAL A 248 -15.24 -13.91 7.99
N PHE A 249 -14.14 -14.56 7.61
CA PHE A 249 -12.99 -14.83 8.47
C PHE A 249 -12.07 -13.62 8.43
N SER A 250 -11.89 -12.97 9.57
CA SER A 250 -11.25 -11.66 9.65
C SER A 250 -10.44 -11.47 10.91
N GLY A 251 -9.44 -10.56 10.85
CA GLY A 251 -8.64 -10.14 11.99
C GLY A 251 -8.45 -8.61 11.98
N PHE A 252 -8.60 -7.99 13.14
CA PHE A 252 -8.61 -6.52 13.29
C PHE A 252 -7.27 -5.84 13.00
N THR A 253 -6.19 -6.60 12.90
CA THR A 253 -4.85 -6.09 12.56
C THR A 253 -4.51 -6.20 11.08
N CYS A 254 -5.41 -6.75 10.27
CA CYS A 254 -5.25 -6.97 8.84
C CYS A 254 -5.70 -5.74 8.02
N ALA A 255 -4.86 -5.27 7.10
CA ALA A 255 -5.17 -4.12 6.25
C ALA A 255 -6.34 -4.41 5.29
N GLY A 256 -6.34 -5.57 4.61
CA GLY A 256 -7.44 -5.96 3.72
C GLY A 256 -8.77 -6.14 4.45
N CYS A 257 -8.74 -6.56 5.74
CA CYS A 257 -9.94 -6.63 6.55
C CYS A 257 -10.52 -5.26 6.89
N ARG A 258 -9.66 -4.25 7.02
CA ARG A 258 -10.08 -2.86 7.19
C ARG A 258 -10.83 -2.35 5.95
N GLU A 259 -10.32 -2.62 4.76
CA GLU A 259 -10.97 -2.25 3.50
C GLU A 259 -12.33 -2.94 3.37
N LEU A 260 -12.38 -4.24 3.59
CA LEU A 260 -13.63 -5.00 3.61
C LEU A 260 -14.64 -4.47 4.66
N SER A 261 -14.17 -4.01 5.83
CA SER A 261 -15.06 -3.43 6.85
C SER A 261 -15.81 -2.19 6.36
N HIS A 262 -15.17 -1.36 5.55
CA HIS A 262 -15.85 -0.20 4.92
C HIS A 262 -16.89 -0.66 3.89
N GLU A 263 -16.54 -1.64 3.07
CA GLU A 263 -17.48 -2.22 2.10
C GLU A 263 -18.66 -2.92 2.79
N LEU A 264 -18.41 -3.68 3.85
CA LEU A 264 -19.48 -4.31 4.64
C LEU A 264 -20.46 -3.28 5.20
N THR A 265 -19.99 -2.09 5.61
CA THR A 265 -20.87 -1.03 6.09
C THR A 265 -21.82 -0.56 4.97
N TYR A 266 -21.29 -0.38 3.76
CA TYR A 266 -22.12 -0.05 2.59
C TYR A 266 -23.13 -1.16 2.28
N LEU A 267 -22.67 -2.42 2.19
CA LEU A 267 -23.52 -3.57 1.88
C LEU A 267 -24.62 -3.78 2.93
N GLN A 268 -24.32 -3.57 4.21
CA GLN A 268 -25.28 -3.64 5.31
C GLN A 268 -26.41 -2.63 5.15
N GLU A 269 -26.11 -1.41 4.67
CA GLU A 269 -27.10 -0.38 4.45
C GLU A 269 -27.90 -0.62 3.16
N HIS A 270 -27.21 -1.00 2.09
CA HIS A 270 -27.80 -1.18 0.78
C HIS A 270 -28.71 -2.42 0.69
N PHE A 271 -28.28 -3.55 1.26
CA PHE A 271 -29.01 -4.81 1.26
C PHE A 271 -29.73 -5.11 2.60
N ARG A 272 -30.17 -4.06 3.27
CA ARG A 272 -30.89 -4.21 4.55
C ARG A 272 -32.09 -5.12 4.41
N GLY A 273 -32.16 -6.13 5.28
CA GLY A 273 -33.23 -7.15 5.23
C GLY A 273 -32.98 -8.30 4.25
N LYS A 274 -32.05 -8.18 3.33
CA LYS A 274 -31.71 -9.21 2.33
C LYS A 274 -30.36 -9.87 2.58
N LEU A 275 -29.51 -9.25 3.41
CA LEU A 275 -28.15 -9.71 3.71
C LEU A 275 -28.00 -9.99 5.20
N GLN A 276 -27.49 -11.17 5.55
CA GLN A 276 -26.94 -11.50 6.86
C GLN A 276 -25.42 -11.51 6.77
N VAL A 277 -24.73 -10.81 7.68
CA VAL A 277 -23.28 -10.85 7.81
C VAL A 277 -22.91 -11.58 9.12
N VAL A 278 -22.06 -12.58 9.02
CA VAL A 278 -21.55 -13.38 10.14
C VAL A 278 -20.05 -13.20 10.23
N PHE A 279 -19.56 -12.82 11.40
CA PHE A 279 -18.13 -12.64 11.63
C PHE A 279 -17.53 -13.89 12.29
N LYS A 280 -16.38 -14.32 11.79
CA LYS A 280 -15.56 -15.40 12.36
C LYS A 280 -14.17 -14.85 12.66
N HIS A 281 -13.71 -15.04 13.89
CA HIS A 281 -12.38 -14.61 14.29
C HIS A 281 -11.29 -15.42 13.59
N PHE A 282 -10.35 -14.73 12.96
CA PHE A 282 -9.14 -15.35 12.41
C PHE A 282 -7.93 -14.41 12.60
N PRO A 283 -7.52 -14.17 13.85
CA PRO A 283 -6.38 -13.31 14.15
C PRO A 283 -5.08 -13.86 13.58
N LEU A 284 -4.24 -12.98 13.02
CA LEU A 284 -2.95 -13.33 12.41
C LEU A 284 -1.82 -13.42 13.46
N SER A 285 -2.02 -14.25 14.45
CA SER A 285 -1.06 -14.51 15.53
C SER A 285 -1.10 -15.97 15.97
N SER A 286 0.08 -16.59 16.03
CA SER A 286 0.25 -17.97 16.50
C SER A 286 -0.10 -18.17 17.98
N GLU A 287 -0.27 -17.09 18.76
CA GLU A 287 -0.67 -17.18 20.17
C GLU A 287 -2.09 -17.70 20.36
N CYS A 288 -2.99 -17.38 19.44
CA CYS A 288 -4.40 -17.77 19.54
C CYS A 288 -4.94 -18.46 18.27
N ASN A 289 -4.16 -18.51 17.20
CA ASN A 289 -4.54 -19.16 15.96
C ASN A 289 -3.47 -20.20 15.57
N PRO A 290 -3.73 -21.50 15.75
CA PRO A 290 -2.73 -22.54 15.45
C PRO A 290 -2.45 -22.71 13.94
N HIS A 291 -3.28 -22.11 13.08
CA HIS A 291 -3.11 -22.15 11.62
C HIS A 291 -2.24 -21.02 11.07
N VAL A 292 -1.70 -20.16 11.94
CA VAL A 292 -0.77 -19.08 11.61
C VAL A 292 0.62 -19.42 12.13
N ALA A 293 1.59 -19.55 11.23
CA ALA A 293 2.94 -20.03 11.59
C ALA A 293 3.77 -18.99 12.39
N VAL A 294 3.47 -17.72 12.26
CA VAL A 294 4.27 -16.62 12.85
C VAL A 294 3.35 -15.61 13.52
N ASN A 295 3.79 -15.04 14.64
CA ASN A 295 3.09 -13.91 15.26
C ASN A 295 3.35 -12.64 14.43
N GLN A 296 2.52 -12.40 13.42
CA GLN A 296 2.66 -11.25 12.53
C GLN A 296 2.28 -9.93 13.22
N HIS A 297 1.36 -10.00 14.21
CA HIS A 297 0.82 -8.82 14.87
C HIS A 297 0.64 -9.05 16.37
N LYS A 298 1.50 -8.43 17.19
CA LYS A 298 1.58 -8.60 18.64
C LYS A 298 0.27 -8.40 19.42
N ARG A 299 -0.74 -7.72 18.83
CA ARG A 299 -2.03 -7.40 19.48
C ARG A 299 -3.22 -8.11 18.86
N ALA A 300 -3.00 -8.99 17.87
CA ALA A 300 -4.10 -9.60 17.13
C ALA A 300 -5.05 -10.38 18.05
N CYS A 301 -4.51 -11.14 18.99
CA CYS A 301 -5.31 -11.91 19.94
C CYS A 301 -6.04 -11.00 20.94
N ALA A 302 -5.34 -10.00 21.50
CA ALA A 302 -5.94 -9.10 22.48
C ALA A 302 -7.12 -8.30 21.88
N VAL A 303 -7.00 -7.86 20.64
CA VAL A 303 -8.08 -7.12 19.95
C VAL A 303 -9.24 -8.04 19.57
N ALA A 304 -8.97 -9.30 19.22
CA ALA A 304 -10.00 -10.30 18.99
C ALA A 304 -10.79 -10.59 20.29
N VAL A 305 -10.09 -10.72 21.42
CA VAL A 305 -10.70 -10.91 22.74
C VAL A 305 -11.56 -9.70 23.13
N LEU A 306 -11.06 -8.47 22.92
CA LEU A 306 -11.84 -7.26 23.17
C LEU A 306 -13.14 -7.24 22.36
N ALA A 307 -13.07 -7.57 21.07
CA ALA A 307 -14.26 -7.60 20.21
C ALA A 307 -15.25 -8.67 20.60
N GLU A 308 -14.79 -9.87 20.99
CA GLU A 308 -15.65 -10.95 21.47
C GLU A 308 -16.26 -10.63 22.84
N SER A 309 -15.51 -10.00 23.75
CA SER A 309 -16.04 -9.51 25.02
C SER A 309 -17.12 -8.42 24.83
N ALA A 310 -16.92 -7.54 23.84
CA ALA A 310 -17.92 -6.57 23.46
C ALA A 310 -19.16 -7.21 22.80
N HIS A 311 -18.98 -8.33 22.08
CA HIS A 311 -20.10 -9.13 21.55
C HIS A 311 -21.03 -9.60 22.65
N ARG A 312 -20.48 -10.08 23.78
CA ARG A 312 -21.25 -10.48 24.94
C ARG A 312 -22.02 -9.35 25.63
N GLN A 313 -21.71 -8.12 25.30
CA GLN A 313 -22.45 -6.91 25.69
C GLN A 313 -23.43 -6.42 24.59
N GLY A 314 -23.55 -7.15 23.48
CA GLY A 314 -24.34 -6.73 22.31
C GLY A 314 -23.74 -5.58 21.50
N GLN A 315 -22.44 -5.29 21.71
CA GLN A 315 -21.76 -4.14 21.13
C GLN A 315 -20.69 -4.53 20.07
N PHE A 316 -20.80 -5.74 19.49
CA PHE A 316 -19.80 -6.19 18.51
C PHE A 316 -19.64 -5.22 17.32
N TRP A 317 -20.72 -4.89 16.63
CA TRP A 317 -20.64 -4.11 15.40
C TRP A 317 -20.19 -2.65 15.60
N PRO A 318 -20.61 -1.95 16.66
CA PRO A 318 -20.01 -0.66 17.02
C PRO A 318 -18.50 -0.77 17.28
N VAL A 319 -18.05 -1.77 18.04
CA VAL A 319 -16.62 -2.01 18.32
C VAL A 319 -15.87 -2.40 17.06
N HIS A 320 -16.43 -3.27 16.23
CA HIS A 320 -15.86 -3.68 14.94
C HIS A 320 -15.54 -2.45 14.06
N ARG A 321 -16.51 -1.57 13.83
CA ARG A 321 -16.33 -0.35 13.04
C ARG A 321 -15.26 0.58 13.66
N ALA A 322 -15.33 0.77 14.98
CA ALA A 322 -14.40 1.63 15.68
C ALA A 322 -12.96 1.10 15.62
N LEU A 323 -12.74 -0.19 15.83
CA LEU A 323 -11.42 -0.84 15.75
C LEU A 323 -10.79 -0.67 14.36
N PHE A 324 -11.56 -0.86 13.29
CA PHE A 324 -11.05 -0.68 11.93
C PHE A 324 -10.84 0.79 11.54
N SER A 325 -11.50 1.73 12.21
CA SER A 325 -11.29 3.16 12.02
C SER A 325 -10.04 3.70 12.73
N LEU A 326 -9.52 2.99 13.74
CA LEU A 326 -8.32 3.42 14.44
C LEU A 326 -7.07 3.34 13.55
N PRO A 327 -6.25 4.39 13.49
CA PRO A 327 -5.00 4.35 12.72
C PRO A 327 -3.95 3.43 13.36
N ARG A 328 -4.03 3.21 14.67
CA ARG A 328 -3.18 2.29 15.45
C ARG A 328 -3.99 1.67 16.58
N LEU A 329 -3.71 0.40 16.87
CA LEU A 329 -4.34 -0.35 17.96
C LEU A 329 -3.44 -0.35 19.21
N ASP A 330 -3.06 0.85 19.68
CA ASP A 330 -2.32 1.00 20.95
C ASP A 330 -3.27 1.02 22.14
N GLU A 331 -2.72 0.76 23.34
CA GLU A 331 -3.49 0.59 24.58
C GLU A 331 -4.35 1.82 24.90
N SER A 332 -3.77 3.03 24.77
CA SER A 332 -4.47 4.26 25.10
C SER A 332 -5.69 4.50 24.20
N ARG A 333 -5.57 4.16 22.92
CA ARG A 333 -6.67 4.27 21.94
C ARG A 333 -7.75 3.22 22.16
N LEU A 334 -7.36 2.00 22.51
CA LEU A 334 -8.33 0.95 22.86
C LEU A 334 -9.11 1.31 24.13
N GLN A 335 -8.46 1.83 25.16
CA GLN A 335 -9.13 2.34 26.36
C GLN A 335 -10.03 3.54 26.07
N GLN A 336 -9.60 4.44 25.18
CA GLN A 336 -10.45 5.55 24.72
C GLN A 336 -11.69 5.03 24.01
N LEU A 337 -11.55 4.06 23.07
CA LEU A 337 -12.66 3.40 22.38
C LEU A 337 -13.66 2.78 23.35
N VAL A 338 -13.17 2.07 24.36
CA VAL A 338 -14.02 1.45 25.39
C VAL A 338 -14.88 2.49 26.11
N ARG A 339 -14.30 3.64 26.48
CA ARG A 339 -15.03 4.76 27.10
C ARG A 339 -16.01 5.43 26.16
N GLU A 340 -15.62 5.70 24.91
CA GLU A 340 -16.46 6.36 23.89
C GLU A 340 -17.69 5.51 23.55
N LEU A 341 -17.54 4.20 23.49
CA LEU A 341 -18.64 3.26 23.26
C LEU A 341 -19.39 2.89 24.53
N GLN A 342 -19.03 3.47 25.67
CA GLN A 342 -19.67 3.26 26.97
C GLN A 342 -19.77 1.76 27.36
N LEU A 343 -18.73 0.99 27.03
CA LEU A 343 -18.67 -0.41 27.39
C LEU A 343 -18.43 -0.57 28.91
N ASP A 344 -19.02 -1.59 29.49
CA ASP A 344 -18.77 -1.95 30.88
C ASP A 344 -17.35 -2.56 31.00
N GLU A 345 -16.41 -1.75 31.54
CA GLU A 345 -14.99 -2.14 31.66
C GLU A 345 -14.81 -3.37 32.56
N VAL A 346 -15.58 -3.47 33.66
CA VAL A 346 -15.50 -4.60 34.60
C VAL A 346 -15.97 -5.89 33.91
N LYS A 347 -17.05 -5.79 33.14
CA LYS A 347 -17.55 -6.91 32.36
C LYS A 347 -16.61 -7.31 31.25
N LEU A 348 -15.99 -6.32 30.54
CA LEU A 348 -14.97 -6.58 29.50
C LEU A 348 -13.78 -7.36 30.08
N GLU A 349 -13.25 -6.91 31.23
CA GLU A 349 -12.11 -7.56 31.87
C GLU A 349 -12.44 -8.99 32.31
N ARG A 350 -13.61 -9.19 32.92
CA ARG A 350 -14.11 -10.53 33.31
C ARG A 350 -14.26 -11.42 32.06
N ASP A 351 -14.93 -10.92 31.00
CA ASP A 351 -15.21 -11.70 29.81
C ASP A 351 -13.92 -11.97 29.01
N ALA A 352 -12.92 -11.11 29.10
CA ALA A 352 -11.59 -11.32 28.49
C ALA A 352 -10.80 -12.45 29.18
N GLN A 353 -11.04 -12.67 30.46
CA GLN A 353 -10.43 -13.77 31.25
C GLN A 353 -11.23 -15.06 31.16
N ASP A 354 -12.48 -15.03 30.68
CA ASP A 354 -13.34 -16.19 30.57
C ASP A 354 -12.79 -17.18 29.50
N PRO A 355 -12.53 -18.44 29.84
CA PRO A 355 -12.13 -19.47 28.91
C PRO A 355 -13.04 -19.58 27.66
N ALA A 356 -14.36 -19.37 27.84
CA ALA A 356 -15.31 -19.46 26.73
C ALA A 356 -15.08 -18.39 25.63
N THR A 357 -14.56 -17.21 25.98
CA THR A 357 -14.14 -16.17 24.98
C THR A 357 -13.01 -16.69 24.13
N TRP A 358 -12.01 -17.30 24.74
CA TRP A 358 -10.86 -17.86 24.03
C TRP A 358 -11.24 -19.12 23.22
N GLU A 359 -12.13 -19.97 23.76
CA GLU A 359 -12.67 -21.12 23.04
C GLU A 359 -13.40 -20.70 21.77
N LYS A 360 -14.22 -19.65 21.84
CA LYS A 360 -14.92 -19.11 20.66
C LYS A 360 -13.93 -18.68 19.57
N ILE A 361 -12.92 -17.88 19.92
CA ILE A 361 -11.91 -17.44 18.97
C ILE A 361 -11.15 -18.64 18.38
N ARG A 362 -10.77 -19.61 19.23
CA ARG A 362 -10.08 -20.81 18.78
C ARG A 362 -10.93 -21.69 17.88
N ALA A 363 -12.22 -21.86 18.21
CA ALA A 363 -13.15 -22.63 17.39
C ALA A 363 -13.34 -22.03 15.99
N ASP A 364 -13.38 -20.70 15.89
CA ASP A 364 -13.41 -20.00 14.60
C ASP A 364 -12.12 -20.22 13.82
N CYS A 365 -10.96 -20.13 14.46
CA CYS A 365 -9.67 -20.42 13.84
C CYS A 365 -9.60 -21.86 13.34
N GLU A 366 -10.04 -22.84 14.13
CA GLU A 366 -10.10 -24.25 13.74
C GLU A 366 -11.04 -24.48 12.55
N LEU A 367 -12.21 -23.84 12.55
CA LEU A 367 -13.11 -23.89 11.41
C LEU A 367 -12.44 -23.32 10.16
N GLY A 368 -11.82 -22.14 10.28
CA GLY A 368 -11.08 -21.52 9.19
C GLY A 368 -9.95 -22.43 8.67
N GLY A 369 -9.19 -23.07 9.56
CA GLY A 369 -8.16 -24.03 9.20
C GLY A 369 -8.70 -25.22 8.43
N ARG A 370 -9.81 -25.82 8.86
CA ARG A 370 -10.48 -26.92 8.14
C ARG A 370 -10.99 -26.49 6.75
N LEU A 371 -11.45 -25.26 6.60
CA LEU A 371 -11.89 -24.68 5.34
C LEU A 371 -10.73 -24.26 4.44
N GLY A 372 -9.48 -24.31 4.94
CA GLY A 372 -8.29 -23.93 4.18
C GLY A 372 -8.05 -22.43 4.11
N VAL A 373 -8.56 -21.65 5.07
CA VAL A 373 -8.28 -20.21 5.20
C VAL A 373 -6.79 -20.00 5.43
N LYS A 374 -6.11 -19.33 4.49
CA LYS A 374 -4.66 -19.05 4.53
C LYS A 374 -4.36 -17.57 4.73
N ALA A 375 -5.34 -16.71 4.49
CA ALA A 375 -5.20 -15.25 4.56
C ALA A 375 -6.53 -14.63 5.00
N THR A 376 -6.47 -13.40 5.51
CA THR A 376 -7.65 -12.60 5.83
C THR A 376 -7.67 -11.32 4.99
N PRO A 377 -8.84 -10.85 4.58
CA PRO A 377 -10.15 -11.47 4.79
C PRO A 377 -10.35 -12.68 3.88
N THR A 378 -11.05 -13.71 4.35
CA THR A 378 -11.62 -14.78 3.52
C THR A 378 -13.13 -14.73 3.68
N VAL A 379 -13.85 -14.65 2.57
CA VAL A 379 -15.29 -14.44 2.53
C VAL A 379 -15.97 -15.61 1.85
N TYR A 380 -17.03 -16.07 2.45
CA TYR A 380 -17.97 -17.02 1.85
C TYR A 380 -19.34 -16.36 1.74
N LEU A 381 -19.95 -16.51 0.56
CA LEU A 381 -21.31 -16.05 0.31
C LEU A 381 -22.17 -17.29 0.02
N ASN A 382 -23.26 -17.47 0.73
CA ASN A 382 -24.10 -18.68 0.67
C ASN A 382 -23.27 -19.97 0.58
N ASN A 383 -22.27 -20.09 1.48
CA ASN A 383 -21.36 -21.24 1.62
C ASN A 383 -20.36 -21.47 0.46
N ARG A 384 -20.25 -20.55 -0.51
CA ARG A 384 -19.23 -20.61 -1.58
C ARG A 384 -18.17 -19.55 -1.36
N LEU A 385 -16.92 -19.90 -1.61
CA LEU A 385 -15.78 -18.98 -1.48
C LEU A 385 -15.89 -17.83 -2.49
N VAL A 386 -15.74 -16.60 -2.02
CA VAL A 386 -15.63 -15.43 -2.89
C VAL A 386 -14.15 -15.22 -3.22
N THR A 387 -13.82 -15.30 -4.50
CA THR A 387 -12.44 -15.12 -5.00
C THR A 387 -12.16 -13.68 -5.43
N HIS A 388 -13.19 -12.91 -5.73
CA HIS A 388 -13.12 -11.51 -6.16
C HIS A 388 -13.64 -10.60 -5.04
N LEU A 389 -12.73 -10.21 -4.14
CA LEU A 389 -13.03 -9.33 -2.99
C LEU A 389 -12.75 -7.85 -3.31
N SER A 390 -12.87 -7.44 -4.57
CA SER A 390 -12.81 -6.04 -4.95
C SER A 390 -14.11 -5.29 -4.63
N SER A 391 -14.04 -3.97 -4.55
CA SER A 391 -15.14 -3.08 -4.15
C SER A 391 -16.42 -3.14 -5.01
N GLY A 392 -16.53 -4.05 -5.93
CA GLY A 392 -17.75 -4.29 -6.71
C GLY A 392 -18.10 -5.78 -6.81
N GLY A 393 -17.14 -6.66 -6.44
CA GLY A 393 -17.33 -8.11 -6.60
C GLY A 393 -18.44 -8.66 -5.70
N LEU A 394 -18.47 -8.24 -4.43
CA LEU A 394 -19.52 -8.64 -3.49
C LEU A 394 -20.90 -8.10 -3.89
N ASP A 395 -20.96 -6.85 -4.34
CA ASP A 395 -22.18 -6.22 -4.79
C ASP A 395 -22.80 -6.98 -5.99
N ILE A 396 -21.97 -7.28 -7.00
CA ILE A 396 -22.34 -8.10 -8.16
C ILE A 396 -22.91 -9.46 -7.74
N LEU A 397 -22.21 -10.15 -6.82
CA LEU A 397 -22.63 -11.48 -6.38
C LEU A 397 -23.93 -11.45 -5.56
N ILE A 398 -24.11 -10.43 -4.71
CA ILE A 398 -25.33 -10.29 -3.91
C ILE A 398 -26.53 -10.02 -4.85
N HIS A 399 -26.41 -9.10 -5.80
CA HIS A 399 -27.44 -8.87 -6.81
C HIS A 399 -27.76 -10.13 -7.61
N HIS A 400 -26.73 -10.86 -8.05
CA HIS A 400 -26.92 -12.14 -8.76
C HIS A 400 -27.70 -13.16 -7.92
N LEU A 401 -27.36 -13.33 -6.64
CA LEU A 401 -28.03 -14.25 -5.73
C LEU A 401 -29.47 -13.84 -5.40
N LEU A 402 -29.77 -12.55 -5.46
CA LEU A 402 -31.11 -12.01 -5.28
C LEU A 402 -31.96 -12.07 -6.56
N GLY A 403 -31.38 -12.46 -7.71
CA GLY A 403 -32.05 -12.43 -9.01
C GLY A 403 -32.35 -11.01 -9.50
N GLU A 404 -31.59 -10.03 -9.03
CA GLU A 404 -31.73 -8.63 -9.39
C GLU A 404 -30.68 -8.30 -10.49
N GLU A 405 -31.08 -7.58 -11.55
CA GLU A 405 -30.12 -7.08 -12.53
C GLU A 405 -29.27 -5.99 -11.81
N GLY A 406 -27.98 -6.26 -11.63
CA GLY A 406 -27.05 -5.28 -11.09
C GLY A 406 -26.91 -4.09 -12.05
N HIS A 407 -26.98 -2.89 -11.54
CA HIS A 407 -26.79 -1.65 -12.28
C HIS A 407 -25.34 -1.31 -12.51
#